data_6b1a40a30d86a79c4ebf83832c39577f
#
_entry.id   6b1a40a30d86a79c4ebf83832c39577f
#
_cell.length_a   1.000
_cell.length_b   1.000
_cell.length_c   1.000
_cell.angle_alpha   90.00
_cell.angle_beta   90.00
_cell.angle_gamma   90.00
#
_symmetry.space_group_name_H-M   'P 1'
#
loop_
_entity.id
_entity.type
_entity.pdbx_description
1 polymer ?
#
loop_
_entity_poly.entity_id
_entity_poly.type
_entity_poly.pdbx_seq_one_letter_code
_entity_poly.pdbx_strand_id
1 'polypeptide(L)'
;MRLMDLTPLVSATAFLFSAILVIIQLRNVRRDRFVAITAGIFQVWQSADFMKAQLWIVNELSERSWSEFQEHHRGKDGEMAFMRVTGFYNRVGTLVNLELVEPPVLLRTIGVTAIDVWTKIAPLVTDARREHPAFLRDFERMVPHCKTY
;
A
#
# COMPACT_ATOMS: atom_id res chain seq x y z
N MET A 1 -23.15 -52.35 -24.90
CA MET A 1 -22.75 -51.21 -24.09
C MET A 1 -23.92 -50.22 -24.13
N ARG A 2 -24.64 -50.09 -22.99
CA ARG A 2 -25.91 -49.31 -22.98
C ARG A 2 -25.58 -47.82 -22.86
N LEU A 3 -26.22 -46.96 -23.65
CA LEU A 3 -26.09 -45.51 -23.65
C LEU A 3 -26.29 -44.88 -22.23
N MET A 4 -27.00 -45.59 -21.33
CA MET A 4 -27.24 -45.19 -19.93
C MET A 4 -25.97 -45.17 -19.05
N ASP A 5 -24.94 -45.94 -19.38
CA ASP A 5 -23.73 -46.03 -18.55
C ASP A 5 -22.74 -44.90 -18.79
N LEU A 6 -22.93 -44.09 -19.84
CA LEU A 6 -22.07 -42.94 -20.18
C LEU A 6 -22.51 -41.61 -19.52
N THR A 7 -23.78 -41.52 -19.15
CA THR A 7 -24.34 -40.27 -18.58
C THR A 7 -23.63 -39.80 -17.32
N PRO A 8 -23.36 -40.66 -16.30
CA PRO A 8 -22.65 -40.21 -15.09
C PRO A 8 -21.20 -39.83 -15.37
N LEU A 9 -20.54 -40.46 -16.33
CA LEU A 9 -19.16 -40.12 -16.72
C LEU A 9 -19.09 -38.74 -17.39
N VAL A 10 -20.02 -38.43 -18.28
CA VAL A 10 -20.13 -37.15 -18.97
C VAL A 10 -20.47 -36.04 -17.96
N SER A 11 -21.38 -36.31 -17.00
CA SER A 11 -21.72 -35.35 -15.97
C SER A 11 -20.55 -35.06 -15.02
N ALA A 12 -19.79 -36.07 -14.61
CA ALA A 12 -18.59 -35.93 -13.79
C ALA A 12 -17.49 -35.12 -14.49
N THR A 13 -17.25 -35.36 -15.76
CA THR A 13 -16.25 -34.63 -16.55
C THR A 13 -16.66 -33.17 -16.75
N ALA A 14 -17.93 -32.91 -17.05
CA ALA A 14 -18.47 -31.55 -17.17
C ALA A 14 -18.36 -30.78 -15.85
N PHE A 15 -18.63 -31.41 -14.72
CA PHE A 15 -18.48 -30.80 -13.39
C PHE A 15 -17.02 -30.45 -13.09
N LEU A 16 -16.07 -31.35 -13.34
CA LEU A 16 -14.65 -31.10 -13.16
C LEU A 16 -14.16 -29.94 -14.03
N PHE A 17 -14.58 -29.92 -15.30
CA PHE A 17 -14.23 -28.82 -16.21
C PHE A 17 -14.76 -27.47 -15.75
N SER A 18 -16.00 -27.44 -15.29
CA SER A 18 -16.61 -26.23 -14.72
C SER A 18 -15.87 -25.76 -13.47
N ALA A 19 -15.49 -26.68 -12.57
CA ALA A 19 -14.72 -26.34 -11.37
C ALA A 19 -13.35 -25.73 -11.71
N ILE A 20 -12.65 -26.28 -12.70
CA ILE A 20 -11.37 -25.74 -13.18
C ILE A 20 -11.55 -24.35 -13.77
N LEU A 21 -12.57 -24.12 -14.58
CA LEU A 21 -12.88 -22.81 -15.14
C LEU A 21 -13.15 -21.76 -14.05
N VAL A 22 -13.92 -22.12 -13.01
CA VAL A 22 -14.19 -21.22 -11.87
C VAL A 22 -12.90 -20.87 -11.14
N ILE A 23 -12.01 -21.81 -10.92
CA ILE A 23 -10.71 -21.56 -10.27
C ILE A 23 -9.86 -20.60 -11.11
N ILE A 24 -9.81 -20.79 -12.44
CA ILE A 24 -9.10 -19.90 -13.36
C ILE A 24 -9.70 -18.50 -13.32
N GLN A 25 -11.03 -18.37 -13.38
CA GLN A 25 -11.73 -17.09 -13.30
C GLN A 25 -11.45 -16.36 -11.99
N LEU A 26 -11.49 -17.07 -10.85
CA LEU A 26 -11.18 -16.48 -9.54
C LEU A 26 -9.72 -15.97 -9.47
N ARG A 27 -8.78 -16.70 -10.05
CA ARG A 27 -7.38 -16.26 -10.13
C ARG A 27 -7.24 -14.99 -10.99
N ASN A 28 -7.90 -14.95 -12.14
CA ASN A 28 -7.86 -13.78 -13.02
C ASN A 28 -8.47 -12.54 -12.35
N VAL A 29 -9.64 -12.68 -11.71
CA VAL A 29 -10.28 -11.58 -10.97
C VAL A 29 -9.38 -11.03 -9.86
N ARG A 30 -8.68 -11.90 -9.12
CA ARG A 30 -7.68 -11.45 -8.12
C ARG A 30 -6.56 -10.66 -8.76
N ARG A 31 -5.97 -11.18 -9.84
CA ARG A 31 -4.89 -10.53 -10.56
C ARG A 31 -5.30 -9.15 -11.09
N ASP A 32 -6.48 -9.05 -11.69
CA ASP A 32 -6.98 -7.78 -12.23
C ASP A 32 -7.18 -6.73 -11.13
N ARG A 33 -7.66 -7.14 -9.95
CA ARG A 33 -7.76 -6.25 -8.79
C ARG A 33 -6.41 -5.75 -8.32
N PHE A 34 -5.39 -6.60 -8.24
CA PHE A 34 -4.03 -6.20 -7.88
C PHE A 34 -3.46 -5.18 -8.86
N VAL A 35 -3.65 -5.41 -10.17
CA VAL A 35 -3.19 -4.48 -11.21
C VAL A 35 -3.86 -3.12 -11.05
N ALA A 36 -5.17 -3.09 -10.87
CA ALA A 36 -5.92 -1.83 -10.72
C ALA A 36 -5.49 -1.03 -9.48
N ILE A 37 -5.34 -1.71 -8.32
CA ILE A 37 -4.89 -1.07 -7.07
C ILE A 37 -3.48 -0.53 -7.24
N THR A 38 -2.56 -1.33 -7.79
CA THR A 38 -1.17 -0.96 -7.98
C THR A 38 -1.03 0.22 -8.96
N ALA A 39 -1.78 0.21 -10.05
CA ALA A 39 -1.82 1.32 -11.00
C ALA A 39 -2.31 2.62 -10.34
N GLY A 40 -3.35 2.56 -9.51
CA GLY A 40 -3.85 3.71 -8.75
C GLY A 40 -2.81 4.26 -7.77
N ILE A 41 -2.05 3.40 -7.09
CA ILE A 41 -0.95 3.80 -6.22
C ILE A 41 0.12 4.55 -7.02
N PHE A 42 0.57 4.01 -8.15
CA PHE A 42 1.59 4.64 -8.99
C PHE A 42 1.11 5.97 -9.57
N GLN A 43 -0.15 6.07 -9.97
CA GLN A 43 -0.71 7.33 -10.46
C GLN A 43 -0.61 8.44 -9.40
N VAL A 44 -0.95 8.16 -8.16
CA VAL A 44 -0.81 9.13 -7.05
C VAL A 44 0.66 9.43 -6.79
N TRP A 45 1.50 8.42 -6.69
CA TRP A 45 2.93 8.56 -6.38
C TRP A 45 3.70 9.37 -7.42
N GLN A 46 3.34 9.24 -8.72
CA GLN A 46 3.96 9.98 -9.83
C GLN A 46 3.37 11.37 -10.04
N SER A 47 2.33 11.76 -9.30
CA SER A 47 1.75 13.08 -9.46
C SER A 47 2.71 14.18 -9.01
N ALA A 48 2.75 15.30 -9.75
CA ALA A 48 3.64 16.42 -9.44
C ALA A 48 3.43 16.96 -8.02
N ASP A 49 2.18 17.04 -7.58
CA ASP A 49 1.82 17.50 -6.24
C ASP A 49 2.34 16.57 -5.15
N PHE A 50 2.27 15.25 -5.37
CA PHE A 50 2.79 14.28 -4.41
C PHE A 50 4.32 14.34 -4.35
N MET A 51 4.99 14.39 -5.51
CA MET A 51 6.45 14.49 -5.58
C MET A 51 6.95 15.77 -4.89
N LYS A 52 6.29 16.91 -5.13
CA LYS A 52 6.61 18.18 -4.46
C LYS A 52 6.47 18.07 -2.94
N ALA A 53 5.37 17.50 -2.46
CA ALA A 53 5.14 17.31 -1.04
C ALA A 53 6.16 16.36 -0.39
N GLN A 54 6.54 15.28 -1.09
CA GLN A 54 7.55 14.33 -0.64
C GLN A 54 8.94 14.97 -0.56
N LEU A 55 9.34 15.71 -1.58
CA LEU A 55 10.62 16.44 -1.60
C LEU A 55 10.69 17.47 -0.47
N TRP A 56 9.59 18.16 -0.18
CA TRP A 56 9.52 19.06 0.95
C TRP A 56 9.79 18.35 2.28
N ILE A 57 9.18 17.16 2.52
CA ILE A 57 9.45 16.38 3.74
C ILE A 57 10.92 15.97 3.82
N VAL A 58 11.49 15.46 2.73
CA VAL A 58 12.85 14.92 2.76
C VAL A 58 13.89 16.02 2.93
N ASN A 59 13.69 17.19 2.30
CA ASN A 59 14.71 18.24 2.23
C ASN A 59 14.48 19.38 3.22
N GLU A 60 13.25 19.76 3.50
CA GLU A 60 12.92 20.99 4.22
C GLU A 60 12.38 20.75 5.65
N LEU A 61 11.75 19.59 5.92
CA LEU A 61 11.24 19.28 7.25
C LEU A 61 12.38 19.17 8.25
N SER A 62 12.40 20.08 9.24
CA SER A 62 13.47 20.18 10.24
C SER A 62 13.03 19.87 11.67
N GLU A 63 11.73 19.94 11.92
CA GLU A 63 11.11 19.75 13.22
C GLU A 63 11.35 18.34 13.75
N ARG A 64 11.57 18.23 15.05
CA ARG A 64 11.83 16.94 15.72
C ARG A 64 10.77 16.55 16.75
N SER A 65 9.87 17.48 17.10
CA SER A 65 8.74 17.22 17.99
C SER A 65 7.42 17.52 17.29
N TRP A 66 6.37 16.83 17.71
CA TRP A 66 5.03 17.03 17.16
C TRP A 66 4.47 18.41 17.48
N SER A 67 4.74 18.93 18.69
CA SER A 67 4.35 20.26 19.10
C SER A 67 4.97 21.37 18.24
N GLU A 68 6.29 21.27 17.97
CA GLU A 68 7.00 22.21 17.11
C GLU A 68 6.45 22.18 15.67
N PHE A 69 6.21 20.98 15.13
CA PHE A 69 5.57 20.83 13.83
C PHE A 69 4.19 21.47 13.76
N GLN A 70 3.35 21.27 14.79
CA GLN A 70 2.02 21.88 14.88
C GLN A 70 2.10 23.42 14.96
N GLU A 71 3.03 23.97 15.72
CA GLU A 71 3.23 25.42 15.84
C GLU A 71 3.61 26.05 14.50
N HIS A 72 4.51 25.44 13.75
CA HIS A 72 5.03 26.00 12.51
C HIS A 72 4.12 25.75 11.30
N HIS A 73 3.45 24.61 11.23
CA HIS A 73 2.79 24.14 10.01
C HIS A 73 1.28 23.98 10.08
N ARG A 74 0.67 24.07 11.27
CA ARG A 74 -0.78 23.90 11.42
C ARG A 74 -1.57 24.88 10.54
N GLY A 75 -2.46 24.35 9.71
CA GLY A 75 -3.28 25.13 8.77
C GLY A 75 -2.52 25.68 7.57
N LYS A 76 -1.27 25.26 7.34
CA LYS A 76 -0.41 25.72 6.24
C LYS A 76 -0.10 24.60 5.24
N ASP A 77 0.58 24.93 4.15
CA ASP A 77 0.97 24.00 3.09
C ASP A 77 1.85 22.85 3.60
N GLY A 78 2.69 23.11 4.61
CA GLY A 78 3.54 22.08 5.23
C GLY A 78 2.73 20.97 5.92
N GLU A 79 1.64 21.32 6.62
CA GLU A 79 0.74 20.32 7.20
C GLU A 79 0.06 19.50 6.09
N MET A 80 -0.41 20.16 5.04
CA MET A 80 -1.05 19.48 3.90
C MET A 80 -0.10 18.53 3.19
N ALA A 81 1.17 18.94 2.98
CA ALA A 81 2.22 18.11 2.41
C ALA A 81 2.49 16.89 3.29
N PHE A 82 2.66 17.09 4.59
CA PHE A 82 2.88 16.04 5.57
C PHE A 82 1.74 15.02 5.57
N MET A 83 0.48 15.47 5.71
CA MET A 83 -0.70 14.59 5.73
C MET A 83 -0.88 13.82 4.43
N ARG A 84 -0.63 14.46 3.28
CA ARG A 84 -0.70 13.82 1.96
C ARG A 84 0.28 12.66 1.85
N VAL A 85 1.54 12.88 2.17
CA VAL A 85 2.61 11.88 1.99
C VAL A 85 2.50 10.79 3.04
N THR A 86 2.35 11.14 4.31
CA THR A 86 2.26 10.16 5.38
C THR A 86 0.99 9.33 5.30
N GLY A 87 -0.14 9.94 4.94
CA GLY A 87 -1.40 9.26 4.69
C GLY A 87 -1.34 8.30 3.49
N PHE A 88 -0.60 8.68 2.42
CA PHE A 88 -0.34 7.79 1.29
C PHE A 88 0.44 6.56 1.73
N TYR A 89 1.62 6.73 2.34
CA TYR A 89 2.45 5.60 2.75
C TYR A 89 1.78 4.74 3.83
N ASN A 90 0.99 5.32 4.72
CA ASN A 90 0.24 4.55 5.70
C ASN A 90 -0.83 3.66 5.03
N ARG A 91 -1.55 4.17 4.03
CA ARG A 91 -2.51 3.36 3.22
C ARG A 91 -1.81 2.27 2.43
N VAL A 92 -0.68 2.58 1.79
CA VAL A 92 0.14 1.56 1.12
C VAL A 92 0.60 0.50 2.13
N GLY A 93 1.05 0.91 3.31
CA GLY A 93 1.41 0.01 4.41
C GLY A 93 0.26 -0.91 4.80
N THR A 94 -0.96 -0.39 4.92
CA THR A 94 -2.15 -1.20 5.18
C THR A 94 -2.36 -2.26 4.09
N LEU A 95 -2.24 -1.88 2.81
CA LEU A 95 -2.42 -2.82 1.69
C LEU A 95 -1.35 -3.91 1.67
N VAL A 96 -0.10 -3.55 1.96
CA VAL A 96 1.03 -4.49 2.07
C VAL A 96 0.85 -5.43 3.26
N ASN A 97 0.56 -4.89 4.44
CA ASN A 97 0.41 -5.67 5.68
C ASN A 97 -0.79 -6.63 5.65
N LEU A 98 -1.82 -6.32 4.89
CA LEU A 98 -3.00 -7.16 4.67
C LEU A 98 -2.89 -8.06 3.43
N GLU A 99 -1.72 -8.09 2.77
CA GLU A 99 -1.45 -8.88 1.55
C GLU A 99 -2.47 -8.61 0.42
N LEU A 100 -2.97 -7.37 0.34
CA LEU A 100 -3.90 -6.92 -0.70
C LEU A 100 -3.19 -6.44 -1.98
N VAL A 101 -1.88 -6.35 -1.95
CA VAL A 101 -0.99 -6.05 -3.08
C VAL A 101 0.23 -6.96 -3.02
N GLU A 102 0.89 -7.17 -4.15
CA GLU A 102 2.15 -7.93 -4.20
C GLU A 102 3.32 -7.01 -3.76
N PRO A 103 3.89 -7.22 -2.55
CA PRO A 103 4.92 -6.34 -2.01
C PRO A 103 6.13 -6.14 -2.93
N PRO A 104 6.69 -7.18 -3.61
CA PRO A 104 7.86 -6.99 -4.45
C PRO A 104 7.66 -6.02 -5.60
N VAL A 105 6.49 -6.06 -6.26
CA VAL A 105 6.18 -5.18 -7.39
C VAL A 105 6.13 -3.72 -6.95
N LEU A 106 5.49 -3.46 -5.82
CA LEU A 106 5.27 -2.12 -5.30
C LEU A 106 6.53 -1.57 -4.62
N LEU A 107 7.12 -2.35 -3.69
CA LEU A 107 8.19 -1.86 -2.83
C LEU A 107 9.53 -1.69 -3.54
N ARG A 108 9.80 -2.41 -4.64
CA ARG A 108 10.97 -2.13 -5.48
C ARG A 108 10.95 -0.72 -6.08
N THR A 109 9.77 -0.18 -6.32
CA THR A 109 9.64 1.16 -6.94
C THR A 109 9.61 2.26 -5.89
N ILE A 110 8.77 2.11 -4.84
CA ILE A 110 8.55 3.19 -3.88
C ILE A 110 9.32 3.03 -2.56
N GLY A 111 9.97 1.87 -2.35
CA GLY A 111 10.54 1.51 -1.04
C GLY A 111 11.66 2.43 -0.58
N VAL A 112 12.56 2.84 -1.49
CA VAL A 112 13.67 3.75 -1.15
C VAL A 112 13.11 5.07 -0.63
N THR A 113 12.19 5.68 -1.38
CA THR A 113 11.58 6.96 -0.99
C THR A 113 10.72 6.84 0.27
N ALA A 114 10.09 5.68 0.49
CA ALA A 114 9.37 5.41 1.73
C ALA A 114 10.31 5.39 2.94
N ILE A 115 11.50 4.77 2.81
CA ILE A 115 12.54 4.75 3.85
C ILE A 115 13.03 6.17 4.15
N ASP A 116 13.30 6.98 3.13
CA ASP A 116 13.77 8.35 3.29
C ASP A 116 12.75 9.20 4.03
N VAL A 117 11.48 9.14 3.61
CA VAL A 117 10.38 9.83 4.28
C VAL A 117 10.26 9.35 5.73
N TRP A 118 10.27 8.03 5.98
CA TRP A 118 10.16 7.51 7.34
C TRP A 118 11.29 7.98 8.23
N THR A 119 12.52 7.98 7.74
CA THR A 119 13.70 8.43 8.48
C THR A 119 13.55 9.89 8.96
N LYS A 120 12.95 10.73 8.12
CA LYS A 120 12.69 12.14 8.47
C LYS A 120 11.58 12.31 9.50
N ILE A 121 10.48 11.58 9.35
CA ILE A 121 9.29 11.78 10.18
C ILE A 121 9.27 10.95 11.46
N ALA A 122 10.12 9.93 11.59
CA ALA A 122 10.09 9.02 12.74
C ALA A 122 10.16 9.72 14.12
N PRO A 123 10.96 10.78 14.33
CA PRO A 123 10.96 11.52 15.59
C PRO A 123 9.60 12.16 15.90
N LEU A 124 8.97 12.78 14.88
CA LEU A 124 7.64 13.41 15.03
C LEU A 124 6.57 12.36 15.34
N VAL A 125 6.63 11.21 14.66
CA VAL A 125 5.68 10.10 14.87
C VAL A 125 5.81 9.53 16.28
N THR A 126 7.03 9.40 16.78
CA THR A 126 7.29 8.90 18.15
C THR A 126 6.70 9.86 19.18
N ASP A 127 6.83 11.14 18.98
CA ASP A 127 6.29 12.16 19.87
C ASP A 127 4.75 12.23 19.78
N ALA A 128 4.19 12.26 18.57
CA ALA A 128 2.74 12.27 18.33
C ALA A 128 2.02 11.05 18.92
N ARG A 129 2.68 9.92 19.04
CA ARG A 129 2.11 8.68 19.61
C ARG A 129 1.86 8.74 21.11
N ARG A 130 2.39 9.71 21.80
CA ARG A 130 2.01 9.96 23.21
C ARG A 130 0.53 10.26 23.35
N GLU A 131 -0.05 10.94 22.35
CA GLU A 131 -1.46 11.28 22.30
C GLU A 131 -2.26 10.34 21.38
N HIS A 132 -1.63 9.87 20.29
CA HIS A 132 -2.25 9.04 19.24
C HIS A 132 -1.47 7.73 19.01
N PRO A 133 -1.61 6.70 19.86
CA PRO A 133 -0.76 5.49 19.84
C PRO A 133 -0.73 4.71 18.52
N ALA A 134 -1.77 4.85 17.70
CA ALA A 134 -1.88 4.15 16.41
C ALA A 134 -1.37 4.98 15.20
N PHE A 135 -0.86 6.21 15.46
CA PHE A 135 -0.48 7.12 14.38
C PHE A 135 0.60 6.51 13.48
N LEU A 136 0.33 6.40 12.17
CA LEU A 136 1.17 5.87 11.11
C LEU A 136 1.75 4.46 11.38
N ARG A 137 1.01 3.60 12.09
CA ARG A 137 1.45 2.25 12.47
C ARG A 137 1.70 1.35 11.26
N ASP A 138 0.86 1.44 10.24
CA ASP A 138 0.99 0.59 9.08
C ASP A 138 2.15 1.02 8.17
N PHE A 139 2.44 2.31 8.11
CA PHE A 139 3.64 2.80 7.46
C PHE A 139 4.90 2.25 8.14
N GLU A 140 5.00 2.37 9.46
CA GLU A 140 6.13 1.83 10.22
C GLU A 140 6.35 0.34 9.96
N ARG A 141 5.28 -0.46 10.00
CA ARG A 141 5.33 -1.91 9.74
C ARG A 141 5.76 -2.24 8.32
N MET A 142 5.49 -1.37 7.35
CA MET A 142 5.91 -1.55 5.98
C MET A 142 7.41 -1.30 5.78
N VAL A 143 8.03 -0.39 6.54
CA VAL A 143 9.44 0.02 6.36
C VAL A 143 10.44 -1.14 6.37
N PRO A 144 10.36 -2.14 7.26
CA PRO A 144 11.23 -3.32 7.19
C PRO A 144 11.10 -4.09 5.87
N HIS A 145 9.89 -4.19 5.33
CA HIS A 145 9.67 -4.84 4.03
C HIS A 145 10.34 -4.06 2.89
N CYS A 146 10.34 -2.71 2.94
CA CYS A 146 11.04 -1.89 1.94
C CYS A 146 12.55 -2.15 1.88
N LYS A 147 13.16 -2.58 2.99
CA LYS A 147 14.60 -2.89 3.06
C LYS A 147 14.95 -4.27 2.47
N THR A 148 13.96 -5.11 2.25
CA THR A 148 14.15 -6.49 1.77
C THR A 148 14.16 -6.56 0.24
N TYR A 149 13.60 -5.58 -0.44
CA TYR A 149 13.46 -5.50 -1.89
C TYR A 149 14.29 -4.36 -2.50
#